data_9b743c0d072a4b9dc389a5a101e9d59f
#
_entry.id   9b743c0d072a4b9dc389a5a101e9d59f
#
_cell.length_a   1.000
_cell.length_b   1.000
_cell.length_c   1.000
_cell.angle_alpha   90.00
_cell.angle_beta   90.00
_cell.angle_gamma   90.00
#
_symmetry.space_group_name_H-M   'P 1'
#
loop_
_entity.id
_entity.type
_entity.pdbx_description
1 polymer ?
#
loop_
_entity_poly.entity_id
_entity_poly.type
_entity_poly.pdbx_seq_one_letter_code
_entity_poly.pdbx_strand_id
1 'polypeptide(L)'
;FLGEKIIIKTIPGARDIPGFNKFHNDLQKDDKTVMVSHGGNGVSFLQENVDYNYADYTSIGLMNLNIISGIRKDYKSGDKISFAAGSGMVPEAFAMTMLLCGPDLSMDQYAECFKKNVIWVAGMSGGERRLAFKRGELNGTRENPAAYKKHVAPNPNAKVWFTHGILDANTASHMDDPNYPNMQFEILFKNKYGVAPSGEFYDAYKLVKSFRDGMQKAIWVRKDNPNAQKLQDALTKMSKDATAIANIQKKVGKYEWKIGVDGNRQRDVLMTFITKDALRNLVKFNTEAL
;
A
#
# COMPACT_ATOMS: atom_id res chain seq x y z
N PHE A 1 16.74 -22.73 -2.86
CA PHE A 1 15.35 -23.18 -2.83
C PHE A 1 14.85 -23.57 -4.23
N LEU A 2 15.05 -22.73 -5.24
CA LEU A 2 14.63 -23.01 -6.62
C LEU A 2 15.63 -23.90 -7.37
N GLY A 3 16.92 -23.84 -7.02
CA GLY A 3 18.00 -24.59 -7.69
C GLY A 3 18.42 -23.99 -9.04
N GLU A 4 17.92 -22.82 -9.38
CA GLU A 4 18.17 -22.16 -10.66
C GLU A 4 18.65 -20.72 -10.47
N LYS A 5 19.41 -20.20 -11.44
CA LYS A 5 19.84 -18.81 -11.46
C LYS A 5 18.68 -17.90 -11.83
N ILE A 6 18.44 -16.87 -11.01
CA ILE A 6 17.45 -15.84 -11.30
C ILE A 6 18.15 -14.63 -11.94
N ILE A 7 17.64 -14.19 -13.08
CA ILE A 7 18.11 -12.98 -13.79
C ILE A 7 17.06 -11.88 -13.55
N ILE A 8 17.48 -10.80 -12.93
CA ILE A 8 16.61 -9.64 -12.67
C ILE A 8 16.69 -8.68 -13.86
N LYS A 9 15.54 -8.38 -14.46
CA LYS A 9 15.38 -7.34 -15.48
C LYS A 9 14.49 -6.23 -14.92
N THR A 10 14.97 -4.99 -14.97
CA THR A 10 14.22 -3.82 -14.55
C THR A 10 13.70 -3.09 -15.78
N ILE A 11 12.41 -2.75 -15.79
CA ILE A 11 11.78 -1.92 -16.82
C ILE A 11 11.24 -0.68 -16.12
N PRO A 12 12.04 0.40 -16.02
CA PRO A 12 11.67 1.59 -15.28
C PRO A 12 10.70 2.49 -16.03
N GLY A 13 10.04 3.38 -15.31
CA GLY A 13 9.27 4.48 -15.85
C GLY A 13 7.78 4.42 -15.51
N ALA A 14 7.10 5.54 -15.63
CA ALA A 14 5.65 5.74 -15.54
C ALA A 14 4.95 4.84 -14.49
N ARG A 15 5.41 4.85 -13.23
CA ARG A 15 4.85 4.05 -12.12
C ARG A 15 4.84 2.55 -12.40
N ASP A 16 5.85 2.06 -13.14
CA ASP A 16 6.04 0.65 -13.56
C ASP A 16 4.98 0.11 -14.54
N ILE A 17 4.06 0.94 -15.04
CA ILE A 17 3.02 0.55 -16.01
C ILE A 17 3.63 -0.09 -17.27
N PRO A 18 4.68 0.50 -17.91
CA PRO A 18 5.29 -0.13 -19.09
C PRO A 18 5.83 -1.53 -18.82
N GLY A 19 6.38 -1.77 -17.63
CA GLY A 19 6.88 -3.09 -17.23
C GLY A 19 5.77 -4.13 -17.12
N PHE A 20 4.64 -3.74 -16.51
CA PHE A 20 3.46 -4.59 -16.37
C PHE A 20 2.78 -4.86 -17.71
N ASN A 21 2.55 -3.81 -18.52
CA ASN A 21 1.97 -3.98 -19.86
C ASN A 21 2.86 -4.88 -20.73
N LYS A 22 4.19 -4.71 -20.69
CA LYS A 22 5.11 -5.58 -21.40
C LYS A 22 5.08 -7.02 -20.88
N PHE A 23 4.97 -7.23 -19.56
CA PHE A 23 4.81 -8.57 -19.02
C PHE A 23 3.49 -9.18 -19.53
N HIS A 24 2.39 -8.46 -19.46
CA HIS A 24 1.07 -8.92 -19.90
C HIS A 24 1.03 -9.27 -21.38
N ASN A 25 1.52 -8.38 -22.22
CA ASN A 25 1.43 -8.54 -23.68
C ASN A 25 2.43 -9.55 -24.26
N ASP A 26 3.64 -9.62 -23.70
CA ASP A 26 4.76 -10.35 -24.28
C ASP A 26 5.43 -11.36 -23.35
N LEU A 27 5.96 -10.88 -22.21
CA LEU A 27 6.93 -11.66 -21.43
C LEU A 27 6.32 -12.86 -20.73
N GLN A 28 5.04 -12.82 -20.37
CA GLN A 28 4.33 -13.94 -19.74
C GLN A 28 4.19 -15.17 -20.65
N LYS A 29 4.45 -15.03 -21.97
CA LYS A 29 4.48 -16.15 -22.92
C LYS A 29 5.64 -17.10 -22.66
N ASP A 30 6.73 -16.60 -22.06
CA ASP A 30 7.81 -17.41 -21.56
C ASP A 30 7.49 -17.92 -20.14
N ASP A 31 7.31 -19.23 -19.99
CA ASP A 31 6.96 -19.89 -18.75
C ASP A 31 8.01 -19.72 -17.63
N LYS A 32 9.22 -19.28 -17.96
CA LYS A 32 10.30 -19.01 -17.01
C LYS A 32 10.30 -17.55 -16.53
N THR A 33 9.46 -16.70 -17.09
CA THR A 33 9.37 -15.30 -16.70
C THR A 33 8.36 -15.10 -15.60
N VAL A 34 8.78 -14.45 -14.52
CA VAL A 34 7.93 -14.03 -13.40
C VAL A 34 7.94 -12.51 -13.29
N MET A 35 6.84 -11.94 -12.86
CA MET A 35 6.75 -10.52 -12.56
C MET A 35 6.79 -10.30 -11.04
N VAL A 36 7.63 -9.36 -10.61
CA VAL A 36 7.70 -8.94 -9.21
C VAL A 36 7.18 -7.52 -9.11
N SER A 37 6.26 -7.30 -8.18
CA SER A 37 5.61 -6.02 -7.98
C SER A 37 5.62 -5.54 -6.53
N HIS A 38 5.22 -4.29 -6.35
CA HIS A 38 4.98 -3.69 -5.03
C HIS A 38 3.63 -2.97 -4.99
N GLY A 39 3.18 -2.57 -3.80
CA GLY A 39 1.85 -1.99 -3.59
C GLY A 39 1.55 -0.72 -4.40
N GLY A 40 2.58 0.03 -4.82
CA GLY A 40 2.40 1.18 -5.72
C GLY A 40 1.79 0.80 -7.07
N ASN A 41 2.10 -0.39 -7.57
CA ASN A 41 1.55 -0.90 -8.83
C ASN A 41 0.04 -1.18 -8.73
N GLY A 42 -0.44 -1.59 -7.56
CA GLY A 42 -1.88 -1.73 -7.30
C GLY A 42 -2.61 -0.39 -7.40
N VAL A 43 -1.99 0.69 -6.93
CA VAL A 43 -2.56 2.04 -7.08
C VAL A 43 -2.59 2.47 -8.55
N SER A 44 -1.54 2.20 -9.32
CA SER A 44 -1.50 2.47 -10.76
C SER A 44 -2.60 1.70 -11.51
N PHE A 45 -2.82 0.44 -11.17
CA PHE A 45 -3.90 -0.37 -11.73
C PHE A 45 -5.29 0.25 -11.52
N LEU A 46 -5.52 0.90 -10.40
CA LEU A 46 -6.81 1.52 -10.09
C LEU A 46 -7.02 2.89 -10.76
N GLN A 47 -5.96 3.60 -11.07
CA GLN A 47 -6.02 5.01 -11.46
C GLN A 47 -5.65 5.28 -12.92
N GLU A 48 -4.97 4.36 -13.56
CA GLU A 48 -4.40 4.57 -14.89
C GLU A 48 -5.04 3.62 -15.92
N ASN A 49 -4.91 3.97 -17.18
CA ASN A 49 -5.27 3.06 -18.27
C ASN A 49 -4.14 2.04 -18.44
N VAL A 50 -4.40 0.78 -18.10
CA VAL A 50 -3.43 -0.31 -18.13
C VAL A 50 -3.94 -1.47 -18.98
N ASP A 51 -3.02 -2.24 -19.58
CA ASP A 51 -3.38 -3.39 -20.44
C ASP A 51 -3.63 -4.67 -19.64
N TYR A 52 -3.23 -4.71 -18.37
CA TYR A 52 -3.25 -5.90 -17.53
C TYR A 52 -4.38 -5.91 -16.51
N ASN A 53 -4.75 -7.12 -16.07
CA ASN A 53 -5.65 -7.33 -14.93
C ASN A 53 -5.03 -8.36 -13.98
N TYR A 54 -5.04 -8.08 -12.69
CA TYR A 54 -4.52 -9.02 -11.69
C TYR A 54 -5.30 -10.35 -11.63
N ALA A 55 -6.56 -10.38 -12.06
CA ALA A 55 -7.34 -11.60 -12.20
C ALA A 55 -6.77 -12.59 -13.24
N ASP A 56 -5.93 -12.10 -14.17
CA ASP A 56 -5.29 -12.91 -15.21
C ASP A 56 -4.02 -13.61 -14.75
N TYR A 57 -3.60 -13.37 -13.50
CA TYR A 57 -2.36 -13.90 -12.96
C TYR A 57 -2.60 -14.89 -11.82
N THR A 58 -1.68 -15.84 -11.71
CA THR A 58 -1.54 -16.69 -10.53
C THR A 58 -0.51 -16.06 -9.58
N SER A 59 -0.88 -15.92 -8.33
CA SER A 59 0.04 -15.51 -7.27
C SER A 59 0.99 -16.66 -6.91
N ILE A 60 2.28 -16.41 -7.02
CA ILE A 60 3.28 -17.27 -6.39
C ILE A 60 3.34 -16.95 -4.90
N GLY A 61 3.30 -15.67 -4.56
CA GLY A 61 3.16 -15.20 -3.19
C GLY A 61 2.85 -13.72 -3.12
N LEU A 62 2.00 -13.36 -2.18
CA LEU A 62 1.67 -12.00 -1.78
C LEU A 62 2.12 -11.75 -0.35
N MET A 63 2.67 -10.59 -0.09
CA MET A 63 2.97 -10.13 1.25
C MET A 63 2.18 -8.85 1.53
N ASN A 64 1.30 -8.95 2.50
CA ASN A 64 0.54 -7.85 3.04
C ASN A 64 1.40 -7.13 4.07
N LEU A 65 1.63 -5.84 3.89
CA LEU A 65 2.40 -5.03 4.82
C LEU A 65 1.58 -3.83 5.28
N ASN A 66 1.65 -3.57 6.58
CA ASN A 66 1.14 -2.33 7.13
C ASN A 66 1.93 -1.11 6.62
N ILE A 67 1.32 0.06 6.67
CA ILE A 67 1.97 1.35 6.48
C ILE A 67 1.79 2.19 7.73
N ILE A 68 2.89 2.78 8.16
CA ILE A 68 2.92 3.65 9.32
C ILE A 68 2.99 5.10 8.84
N SER A 69 1.99 5.87 9.19
CA SER A 69 2.01 7.32 9.04
C SER A 69 2.57 7.95 10.30
N GLY A 70 3.59 8.75 10.13
CA GLY A 70 4.24 9.49 11.20
C GLY A 70 3.90 10.98 11.13
N ILE A 71 3.86 11.63 12.29
CA ILE A 71 3.70 13.07 12.41
C ILE A 71 4.76 13.63 13.38
N ARG A 72 5.15 14.87 13.18
CA ARG A 72 6.06 15.54 14.12
C ARG A 72 5.35 15.85 15.43
N LYS A 73 6.09 15.75 16.56
CA LYS A 73 5.56 16.06 17.90
C LYS A 73 5.28 17.55 18.09
N ASP A 74 6.05 18.40 17.37
CA ASP A 74 5.89 19.85 17.39
C ASP A 74 4.76 20.35 16.46
N TYR A 75 4.08 19.45 15.71
CA TYR A 75 2.86 19.78 15.00
C TYR A 75 1.77 20.24 15.99
N LYS A 76 1.19 21.39 15.71
CA LYS A 76 0.09 21.97 16.52
C LYS A 76 -1.24 21.72 15.81
N SER A 77 -2.25 21.39 16.58
CA SER A 77 -3.62 21.28 16.06
C SER A 77 -4.05 22.61 15.44
N GLY A 78 -4.53 22.57 14.22
CA GLY A 78 -4.91 23.77 13.45
C GLY A 78 -3.86 24.23 12.43
N ASP A 79 -2.60 23.78 12.54
CA ASP A 79 -1.61 23.97 11.47
C ASP A 79 -1.93 23.09 10.26
N LYS A 80 -1.49 23.49 9.08
CA LYS A 80 -1.57 22.62 7.89
C LYS A 80 -0.58 21.46 8.02
N ILE A 81 -1.01 20.28 7.61
CA ILE A 81 -0.13 19.12 7.52
C ILE A 81 0.58 19.14 6.17
N SER A 82 1.90 19.33 6.18
CA SER A 82 2.75 19.15 5.01
C SER A 82 3.11 17.67 4.87
N PHE A 83 2.67 17.05 3.78
CA PHE A 83 2.84 15.62 3.52
C PHE A 83 3.26 15.39 2.07
N ALA A 84 4.18 14.46 1.83
CA ALA A 84 4.66 14.18 0.49
C ALA A 84 4.40 12.74 0.04
N ALA A 85 4.13 12.59 -1.25
CA ALA A 85 3.98 11.30 -1.92
C ALA A 85 4.85 11.24 -3.19
N GLY A 86 5.24 10.04 -3.59
CA GLY A 86 6.02 9.82 -4.81
C GLY A 86 5.18 9.99 -6.09
N SER A 87 3.91 9.69 -6.01
CA SER A 87 2.98 9.78 -7.16
C SER A 87 1.55 9.83 -6.65
N GLY A 88 0.71 10.62 -7.30
CA GLY A 88 -0.74 10.61 -7.16
C GLY A 88 -1.30 10.52 -5.74
N MET A 89 -2.58 10.28 -5.66
CA MET A 89 -3.28 10.08 -4.40
C MET A 89 -2.91 8.72 -3.78
N VAL A 90 -2.64 8.72 -2.49
CA VAL A 90 -2.34 7.52 -1.70
C VAL A 90 -3.34 7.40 -0.54
N PRO A 91 -3.50 6.20 0.05
CA PRO A 91 -4.50 5.98 1.10
C PRO A 91 -4.37 6.97 2.26
N GLU A 92 -3.16 7.43 2.56
CA GLU A 92 -2.88 8.35 3.64
C GLU A 92 -3.62 9.70 3.46
N ALA A 93 -3.83 10.15 2.22
CA ALA A 93 -4.60 11.37 1.96
C ALA A 93 -6.05 11.24 2.43
N PHE A 94 -6.69 10.11 2.17
CA PHE A 94 -8.04 9.81 2.63
C PHE A 94 -8.12 9.72 4.16
N ALA A 95 -7.23 8.92 4.77
CA ALA A 95 -7.21 8.73 6.22
C ALA A 95 -6.96 10.06 6.95
N MET A 96 -5.98 10.86 6.50
CA MET A 96 -5.72 12.19 7.05
C MET A 96 -6.95 13.09 6.95
N THR A 97 -7.58 13.13 5.78
CA THR A 97 -8.77 13.97 5.55
C THR A 97 -9.88 13.59 6.52
N MET A 98 -10.21 12.32 6.64
CA MET A 98 -11.24 11.88 7.59
C MET A 98 -10.87 12.19 9.04
N LEU A 99 -9.60 11.99 9.45
CA LEU A 99 -9.15 12.32 10.81
C LEU A 99 -9.19 13.83 11.09
N LEU A 100 -9.01 14.68 10.09
CA LEU A 100 -9.03 16.14 10.24
C LEU A 100 -10.45 16.70 10.19
N CYS A 101 -11.28 16.16 9.31
CA CYS A 101 -12.56 16.77 8.91
C CYS A 101 -13.79 16.13 9.56
N GLY A 102 -13.67 14.89 10.01
CA GLY A 102 -14.78 14.16 10.66
C GLY A 102 -15.59 13.28 9.71
N PRO A 103 -16.70 12.71 10.22
CA PRO A 103 -17.63 11.88 9.45
C PRO A 103 -18.59 12.72 8.59
N ASP A 104 -19.35 12.01 7.74
CA ASP A 104 -20.60 12.45 7.11
C ASP A 104 -20.48 13.69 6.20
N LEU A 105 -19.31 13.92 5.57
CA LEU A 105 -19.11 14.94 4.58
C LEU A 105 -19.31 14.37 3.16
N SER A 106 -19.75 15.23 2.23
CA SER A 106 -19.74 14.90 0.81
C SER A 106 -18.31 14.83 0.26
N MET A 107 -18.12 14.24 -0.92
CA MET A 107 -16.83 14.17 -1.59
C MET A 107 -16.21 15.57 -1.77
N ASP A 108 -17.01 16.56 -2.20
CA ASP A 108 -16.57 17.95 -2.41
C ASP A 108 -16.12 18.59 -1.10
N GLN A 109 -16.88 18.39 -0.02
CA GLN A 109 -16.52 18.88 1.31
C GLN A 109 -15.23 18.26 1.83
N TYR A 110 -15.00 16.98 1.57
CA TYR A 110 -13.74 16.32 1.90
C TYR A 110 -12.57 16.90 1.07
N ALA A 111 -12.77 17.18 -0.22
CA ALA A 111 -11.74 17.77 -1.05
C ALA A 111 -11.40 19.21 -0.59
N GLU A 112 -12.39 20.02 -0.27
CA GLU A 112 -12.20 21.37 0.29
C GLU A 112 -11.47 21.31 1.64
N CYS A 113 -11.91 20.42 2.52
CA CYS A 113 -11.27 20.23 3.82
C CYS A 113 -9.81 19.79 3.69
N PHE A 114 -9.51 18.88 2.76
CA PHE A 114 -8.14 18.49 2.46
C PHE A 114 -7.29 19.69 2.06
N LYS A 115 -7.70 20.47 1.06
CA LYS A 115 -6.99 21.68 0.60
C LYS A 115 -6.77 22.70 1.71
N LYS A 116 -7.74 22.84 2.59
CA LYS A 116 -7.66 23.74 3.74
C LYS A 116 -6.60 23.31 4.75
N ASN A 117 -6.49 21.98 5.01
CA ASN A 117 -5.72 21.45 6.14
C ASN A 117 -4.43 20.74 5.74
N VAL A 118 -4.21 20.45 4.45
CA VAL A 118 -3.05 19.70 3.97
C VAL A 118 -2.29 20.49 2.89
N ILE A 119 -0.97 20.49 3.00
CA ILE A 119 -0.05 20.88 1.94
C ILE A 119 0.47 19.59 1.34
N TRP A 120 -0.04 19.24 0.15
CA TRP A 120 0.35 18.01 -0.53
C TRP A 120 1.50 18.25 -1.50
N VAL A 121 2.59 17.51 -1.34
CA VAL A 121 3.78 17.60 -2.20
C VAL A 121 3.91 16.31 -2.99
N ALA A 122 3.68 16.39 -4.30
CA ALA A 122 3.84 15.25 -5.21
C ALA A 122 5.29 15.13 -5.72
N GLY A 123 5.69 13.94 -6.18
CA GLY A 123 6.95 13.68 -6.88
C GLY A 123 8.16 13.41 -5.98
N MET A 124 8.04 13.47 -4.66
CA MET A 124 9.16 13.15 -3.77
C MET A 124 9.41 11.65 -3.66
N SER A 125 10.63 11.23 -3.90
CA SER A 125 11.11 9.88 -3.59
C SER A 125 11.07 9.60 -2.07
N GLY A 126 11.13 8.32 -1.69
CA GLY A 126 11.18 7.94 -0.27
C GLY A 126 12.39 8.53 0.47
N GLY A 127 13.53 8.69 -0.20
CA GLY A 127 14.74 9.30 0.38
C GLY A 127 14.57 10.79 0.65
N GLU A 128 14.08 11.54 -0.33
CA GLU A 128 13.82 12.98 -0.22
C GLU A 128 12.79 13.27 0.86
N ARG A 129 11.69 12.53 0.91
CA ARG A 129 10.65 12.64 1.93
C ARG A 129 11.19 12.44 3.35
N ARG A 130 12.06 11.44 3.56
CA ARG A 130 12.72 11.21 4.86
C ARG A 130 13.60 12.38 5.28
N LEU A 131 14.36 12.94 4.35
CA LEU A 131 15.22 14.10 4.61
C LEU A 131 14.39 15.34 4.93
N ALA A 132 13.35 15.62 4.15
CA ALA A 132 12.44 16.74 4.36
C ALA A 132 11.71 16.65 5.72
N PHE A 133 11.23 15.45 6.09
CA PHE A 133 10.64 15.22 7.41
C PHE A 133 11.66 15.40 8.54
N LYS A 134 12.90 14.90 8.38
CA LYS A 134 13.97 15.06 9.37
C LYS A 134 14.32 16.53 9.60
N ARG A 135 14.34 17.35 8.54
CA ARG A 135 14.63 18.78 8.60
C ARG A 135 13.45 19.64 9.09
N GLY A 136 12.24 19.06 9.15
CA GLY A 136 11.03 19.79 9.53
C GLY A 136 10.33 20.53 8.37
N GLU A 137 10.77 20.29 7.14
CA GLU A 137 10.12 20.82 5.92
C GLU A 137 8.77 20.14 5.70
N LEU A 138 8.65 18.86 6.10
CA LEU A 138 7.41 18.13 6.20
C LEU A 138 7.12 17.81 7.67
N ASN A 139 5.86 17.97 8.07
CA ASN A 139 5.42 17.58 9.41
C ASN A 139 4.72 16.21 9.44
N GLY A 140 4.36 15.66 8.28
CA GLY A 140 3.84 14.31 8.09
C GLY A 140 4.72 13.46 7.18
N THR A 141 4.75 12.15 7.42
CA THR A 141 5.49 11.17 6.61
C THR A 141 4.83 9.79 6.66
N ARG A 142 5.26 8.90 5.79
CA ARG A 142 4.80 7.50 5.76
C ARG A 142 5.92 6.54 5.39
N GLU A 143 5.89 5.35 5.96
CA GLU A 143 6.87 4.29 5.64
C GLU A 143 6.27 2.91 5.88
N ASN A 144 6.87 1.88 5.27
CA ASN A 144 6.65 0.53 5.76
C ASN A 144 7.30 0.38 7.16
N PRO A 145 6.89 -0.62 7.97
CA PRO A 145 7.32 -0.73 9.35
C PRO A 145 8.83 -0.79 9.55
N ALA A 146 9.55 -1.53 8.70
CA ALA A 146 11.01 -1.63 8.80
C ALA A 146 11.70 -0.30 8.48
N ALA A 147 11.24 0.40 7.44
CA ALA A 147 11.75 1.71 7.08
C ALA A 147 11.37 2.78 8.11
N TYR A 148 10.17 2.70 8.68
CA TYR A 148 9.75 3.58 9.77
C TYR A 148 10.67 3.44 10.98
N LYS A 149 10.89 2.21 11.44
CA LYS A 149 11.79 1.89 12.55
C LYS A 149 13.22 2.38 12.31
N LYS A 150 13.71 2.24 11.07
CA LYS A 150 15.10 2.59 10.72
C LYS A 150 15.32 4.09 10.50
N HIS A 151 14.34 4.78 9.89
CA HIS A 151 14.58 6.13 9.34
C HIS A 151 13.72 7.22 9.98
N VAL A 152 12.57 6.88 10.57
CA VAL A 152 11.64 7.85 11.15
C VAL A 152 11.67 7.81 12.67
N ALA A 153 11.50 6.63 13.26
CA ALA A 153 11.45 6.47 14.73
C ALA A 153 12.68 7.00 15.48
N PRO A 154 13.92 6.98 14.91
CA PRO A 154 15.08 7.58 15.60
C PRO A 154 15.03 9.12 15.67
N ASN A 155 14.17 9.79 14.91
CA ASN A 155 13.98 11.23 15.03
C ASN A 155 13.20 11.53 16.33
N PRO A 156 13.78 12.28 17.31
CA PRO A 156 13.13 12.58 18.59
C PRO A 156 11.81 13.34 18.43
N ASN A 157 11.64 14.06 17.32
CA ASN A 157 10.44 14.79 16.97
C ASN A 157 9.38 13.95 16.23
N ALA A 158 9.64 12.66 15.95
CA ALA A 158 8.66 11.80 15.32
C ALA A 158 7.78 11.07 16.33
N LYS A 159 6.51 10.90 15.98
CA LYS A 159 5.58 9.95 16.62
C LYS A 159 4.75 9.26 15.56
N VAL A 160 4.26 8.06 15.85
CA VAL A 160 3.24 7.42 15.03
C VAL A 160 1.97 8.28 15.10
N TRP A 161 1.36 8.51 13.95
CA TRP A 161 0.07 9.18 13.87
C TRP A 161 -1.05 8.18 13.73
N PHE A 162 -0.97 7.35 12.67
CA PHE A 162 -1.88 6.21 12.45
C PHE A 162 -1.22 5.14 11.61
N THR A 163 -1.82 3.97 11.58
CA THR A 163 -1.46 2.88 10.68
C THR A 163 -2.66 2.46 9.82
N HIS A 164 -2.40 1.74 8.74
CA HIS A 164 -3.47 1.21 7.89
C HIS A 164 -4.05 -0.11 8.41
N GLY A 165 -3.34 -0.81 9.30
CA GLY A 165 -3.68 -2.18 9.67
C GLY A 165 -3.27 -3.21 8.62
N ILE A 166 -3.65 -4.45 8.85
CA ILE A 166 -3.28 -5.61 8.03
C ILE A 166 -4.55 -6.22 7.45
N LEU A 167 -4.63 -6.37 6.13
CA LEU A 167 -5.78 -7.00 5.46
C LEU A 167 -5.88 -8.48 5.85
N ASP A 168 -7.02 -8.88 6.38
CA ASP A 168 -7.42 -10.29 6.51
C ASP A 168 -8.27 -10.70 5.31
N ALA A 169 -7.71 -11.58 4.48
CA ALA A 169 -8.37 -12.07 3.29
C ALA A 169 -9.54 -13.04 3.58
N ASN A 170 -9.74 -13.50 4.81
CA ASN A 170 -10.88 -14.34 5.16
C ASN A 170 -12.13 -13.50 5.45
N THR A 171 -11.95 -12.32 6.01
CA THR A 171 -13.03 -11.42 6.43
C THR A 171 -13.17 -10.19 5.55
N ALA A 172 -12.25 -9.99 4.59
CA ALA A 172 -12.13 -8.77 3.78
C ALA A 172 -12.05 -7.48 4.63
N SER A 173 -11.53 -7.59 5.84
CA SER A 173 -11.38 -6.47 6.78
C SER A 173 -9.91 -6.19 7.08
N HIS A 174 -9.63 -5.00 7.62
CA HIS A 174 -8.29 -4.69 8.11
C HIS A 174 -8.27 -4.80 9.63
N MET A 175 -7.34 -5.60 10.13
CA MET A 175 -7.10 -5.81 11.55
C MET A 175 -5.99 -4.88 12.05
N ASP A 176 -6.01 -4.57 13.34
CA ASP A 176 -4.94 -3.83 14.00
C ASP A 176 -3.61 -4.59 13.90
N ASP A 177 -2.51 -3.86 13.72
CA ASP A 177 -1.18 -4.47 13.65
C ASP A 177 -0.65 -4.64 15.08
N PRO A 178 -0.37 -5.89 15.52
CA PRO A 178 0.15 -6.13 16.87
C PRO A 178 1.49 -5.45 17.16
N ASN A 179 2.22 -5.02 16.13
CA ASN A 179 3.44 -4.21 16.32
C ASN A 179 3.15 -2.72 16.59
N TYR A 180 1.91 -2.27 16.32
CA TYR A 180 1.44 -0.89 16.51
C TYR A 180 0.01 -0.89 17.07
N PRO A 181 -0.20 -1.47 18.26
CA PRO A 181 -1.54 -1.70 18.80
C PRO A 181 -2.30 -0.39 19.01
N ASN A 182 -3.60 -0.41 18.69
CA ASN A 182 -4.52 0.71 18.79
C ASN A 182 -4.17 1.95 17.93
N MET A 183 -3.27 1.78 16.94
CA MET A 183 -2.87 2.86 16.03
C MET A 183 -3.53 2.77 14.66
N GLN A 184 -4.38 1.76 14.42
CA GLN A 184 -5.10 1.63 13.16
C GLN A 184 -6.05 2.83 12.97
N PHE A 185 -6.12 3.33 11.73
CA PHE A 185 -6.93 4.48 11.37
C PHE A 185 -8.37 4.37 11.86
N GLU A 186 -9.03 3.23 11.64
CA GLU A 186 -10.43 3.00 12.00
C GLU A 186 -10.66 3.07 13.52
N ILE A 187 -9.70 2.58 14.31
CA ILE A 187 -9.73 2.67 15.78
C ILE A 187 -9.61 4.14 16.22
N LEU A 188 -8.64 4.85 15.66
CA LEU A 188 -8.41 6.27 15.99
C LEU A 188 -9.58 7.15 15.58
N PHE A 189 -10.17 6.89 14.42
CA PHE A 189 -11.35 7.61 13.95
C PHE A 189 -12.54 7.40 14.90
N LYS A 190 -12.83 6.14 15.25
CA LYS A 190 -13.90 5.79 16.19
C LYS A 190 -13.67 6.42 17.56
N ASN A 191 -12.43 6.40 18.05
CA ASN A 191 -12.10 7.03 19.34
C ASN A 191 -12.30 8.55 19.33
N LYS A 192 -12.03 9.20 18.18
CA LYS A 192 -12.16 10.65 18.05
C LYS A 192 -13.60 11.12 17.86
N TYR A 193 -14.38 10.38 17.08
CA TYR A 193 -15.71 10.84 16.64
C TYR A 193 -16.88 10.00 17.21
N GLY A 194 -16.59 8.92 17.95
CA GLY A 194 -17.62 8.07 18.53
C GLY A 194 -18.27 7.08 17.56
N VAL A 195 -18.00 7.20 16.26
CA VAL A 195 -18.57 6.37 15.18
C VAL A 195 -17.48 5.75 14.34
N ALA A 196 -17.74 4.57 13.76
CA ALA A 196 -16.83 3.98 12.77
C ALA A 196 -16.86 4.78 11.47
N PRO A 197 -15.74 4.85 10.70
CA PRO A 197 -15.75 5.49 9.41
C PRO A 197 -16.65 4.70 8.43
N SER A 198 -17.41 5.42 7.62
CA SER A 198 -18.36 4.85 6.66
C SER A 198 -18.57 5.80 5.48
N GLY A 199 -19.38 5.36 4.50
CA GLY A 199 -19.77 6.16 3.34
C GLY A 199 -18.77 6.09 2.18
N GLU A 200 -19.10 6.80 1.11
CA GLU A 200 -18.42 6.73 -0.19
C GLU A 200 -16.94 7.09 -0.12
N PHE A 201 -16.58 8.05 0.70
CA PHE A 201 -15.19 8.47 0.87
C PHE A 201 -14.35 7.37 1.56
N TYR A 202 -14.94 6.71 2.56
CA TYR A 202 -14.30 5.58 3.23
C TYR A 202 -14.20 4.35 2.32
N ASP A 203 -15.17 4.12 1.42
CA ASP A 203 -15.10 3.03 0.45
C ASP A 203 -13.96 3.25 -0.56
N ALA A 204 -13.75 4.48 -1.02
CA ALA A 204 -12.59 4.83 -1.85
C ALA A 204 -11.26 4.65 -1.08
N TYR A 205 -11.22 5.02 0.19
CA TYR A 205 -10.07 4.74 1.06
C TYR A 205 -9.78 3.24 1.18
N LYS A 206 -10.81 2.43 1.48
CA LYS A 206 -10.67 0.95 1.58
C LYS A 206 -10.12 0.36 0.30
N LEU A 207 -10.64 0.80 -0.85
CA LEU A 207 -10.17 0.35 -2.15
C LEU A 207 -8.67 0.61 -2.34
N VAL A 208 -8.23 1.86 -2.24
CA VAL A 208 -6.84 2.22 -2.52
C VAL A 208 -5.87 1.65 -1.47
N LYS A 209 -6.27 1.60 -0.21
CA LYS A 209 -5.52 1.00 0.89
C LYS A 209 -5.32 -0.50 0.67
N SER A 210 -6.40 -1.22 0.35
CA SER A 210 -6.37 -2.67 0.18
C SER A 210 -5.44 -3.07 -0.94
N PHE A 211 -5.53 -2.43 -2.10
CA PHE A 211 -4.64 -2.71 -3.22
C PHE A 211 -3.19 -2.36 -2.92
N ARG A 212 -2.95 -1.21 -2.30
CA ARG A 212 -1.59 -0.78 -2.00
C ARG A 212 -0.89 -1.65 -0.97
N ASP A 213 -1.58 -2.02 0.09
CA ASP A 213 -0.99 -2.69 1.24
C ASP A 213 -1.12 -4.22 1.14
N GLY A 214 -2.22 -4.73 0.57
CA GLY A 214 -2.46 -6.15 0.38
C GLY A 214 -1.56 -6.81 -0.68
N MET A 215 -0.98 -6.02 -1.60
CA MET A 215 0.00 -6.49 -2.60
C MET A 215 1.36 -5.81 -2.42
N GLN A 216 1.76 -5.50 -1.19
CA GLN A 216 2.96 -4.70 -0.94
C GLN A 216 4.24 -5.34 -1.46
N LYS A 217 4.31 -6.67 -1.47
CA LYS A 217 5.28 -7.47 -2.22
C LYS A 217 4.53 -8.61 -2.89
N ALA A 218 4.73 -8.78 -4.18
CA ALA A 218 4.03 -9.81 -4.92
C ALA A 218 4.89 -10.41 -6.02
N ILE A 219 4.68 -11.70 -6.27
CA ILE A 219 5.30 -12.47 -7.35
C ILE A 219 4.16 -13.10 -8.15
N TRP A 220 4.16 -12.84 -9.45
CA TRP A 220 3.10 -13.23 -10.36
C TRP A 220 3.63 -14.04 -11.55
N VAL A 221 2.81 -14.94 -12.01
CA VAL A 221 2.96 -15.61 -13.31
C VAL A 221 1.60 -15.57 -14.03
N ARG A 222 1.57 -15.83 -15.34
CA ARG A 222 0.30 -16.02 -16.04
C ARG A 222 -0.52 -17.15 -15.39
N LYS A 223 -1.83 -17.12 -15.57
CA LYS A 223 -2.77 -18.01 -14.85
C LYS A 223 -2.45 -19.50 -15.03
N ASP A 224 -2.07 -19.90 -16.24
CA ASP A 224 -1.82 -21.31 -16.60
C ASP A 224 -0.32 -21.62 -16.71
N ASN A 225 0.52 -20.93 -15.95
CA ASN A 225 1.95 -21.15 -15.99
C ASN A 225 2.31 -22.53 -15.40
N PRO A 226 2.95 -23.44 -16.15
CA PRO A 226 3.25 -24.81 -15.68
C PRO A 226 4.27 -24.84 -14.53
N ASN A 227 5.03 -23.76 -14.34
CA ASN A 227 6.01 -23.65 -13.26
C ASN A 227 5.43 -23.04 -11.96
N ALA A 228 4.14 -22.66 -11.94
CA ALA A 228 3.55 -21.99 -10.78
C ALA A 228 3.72 -22.80 -9.49
N GLN A 229 3.42 -24.11 -9.52
CA GLN A 229 3.56 -24.98 -8.34
C GLN A 229 5.02 -25.08 -7.88
N LYS A 230 5.97 -25.27 -8.81
CA LYS A 230 7.40 -25.33 -8.51
C LYS A 230 7.89 -24.05 -7.81
N LEU A 231 7.43 -22.89 -8.27
CA LEU A 231 7.77 -21.59 -7.70
C LEU A 231 7.14 -21.40 -6.30
N GLN A 232 5.90 -21.81 -6.12
CA GLN A 232 5.20 -21.78 -4.82
C GLN A 232 5.88 -22.69 -3.80
N ASP A 233 6.30 -23.89 -4.21
CA ASP A 233 7.04 -24.83 -3.35
C ASP A 233 8.40 -24.26 -2.93
N ALA A 234 9.11 -23.60 -3.85
CA ALA A 234 10.39 -22.96 -3.56
C ALA A 234 10.21 -21.78 -2.58
N LEU A 235 9.16 -20.96 -2.76
CA LEU A 235 8.84 -19.87 -1.85
C LEU A 235 8.40 -20.41 -0.46
N THR A 236 7.66 -21.51 -0.43
CA THR A 236 7.26 -22.20 0.81
C THR A 236 8.47 -22.72 1.58
N LYS A 237 9.45 -23.34 0.89
CA LYS A 237 10.70 -23.76 1.52
C LYS A 237 11.47 -22.56 2.06
N MET A 238 11.57 -21.48 1.28
CA MET A 238 12.24 -20.25 1.70
C MET A 238 11.55 -19.61 2.92
N SER A 239 10.23 -19.64 2.99
CA SER A 239 9.47 -19.05 4.11
C SER A 239 9.58 -19.86 5.42
N LYS A 240 10.18 -21.03 5.39
CA LYS A 240 10.49 -21.88 6.56
C LYS A 240 11.98 -21.88 6.94
N ASP A 241 12.83 -21.33 6.10
CA ASP A 241 14.27 -21.24 6.34
C ASP A 241 14.60 -20.08 7.27
N ALA A 242 15.24 -20.37 8.41
CA ALA A 242 15.52 -19.36 9.44
C ALA A 242 16.40 -18.20 8.93
N THR A 243 17.36 -18.48 8.05
CA THR A 243 18.24 -17.46 7.46
C THR A 243 17.50 -16.57 6.50
N ALA A 244 16.67 -17.16 5.63
CA ALA A 244 15.84 -16.41 4.69
C ALA A 244 14.82 -15.52 5.44
N ILE A 245 14.15 -16.08 6.46
CA ILE A 245 13.21 -15.34 7.32
C ILE A 245 13.92 -14.14 7.97
N ALA A 246 15.08 -14.34 8.60
CA ALA A 246 15.82 -13.27 9.25
C ALA A 246 16.22 -12.15 8.26
N ASN A 247 16.63 -12.51 7.04
CA ASN A 247 16.98 -11.56 5.99
C ASN A 247 15.78 -10.78 5.47
N ILE A 248 14.63 -11.42 5.29
CA ILE A 248 13.39 -10.76 4.87
C ILE A 248 12.90 -9.82 5.96
N GLN A 249 12.88 -10.27 7.22
CA GLN A 249 12.42 -9.46 8.36
C GLN A 249 13.24 -8.18 8.55
N LYS A 250 14.55 -8.20 8.27
CA LYS A 250 15.39 -6.98 8.26
C LYS A 250 14.95 -5.95 7.23
N LYS A 251 14.30 -6.38 6.14
CA LYS A 251 13.90 -5.51 5.01
C LYS A 251 12.47 -5.02 5.09
N VAL A 252 11.55 -5.88 5.52
CA VAL A 252 10.10 -5.60 5.49
C VAL A 252 9.42 -5.69 6.85
N GLY A 253 10.07 -6.23 7.88
CA GLY A 253 9.46 -6.50 9.19
C GLY A 253 8.95 -7.93 9.31
N LYS A 254 8.21 -8.22 10.39
CA LYS A 254 7.68 -9.56 10.69
C LYS A 254 6.34 -9.77 9.98
N TYR A 255 6.37 -9.85 8.66
CA TYR A 255 5.20 -10.14 7.84
C TYR A 255 5.42 -11.43 7.05
N GLU A 256 4.35 -12.15 6.77
CA GLU A 256 4.38 -13.46 6.16
C GLU A 256 3.92 -13.42 4.70
N TRP A 257 4.47 -14.35 3.90
CA TRP A 257 3.99 -14.60 2.56
C TRP A 257 2.67 -15.39 2.60
N LYS A 258 1.68 -14.91 1.86
CA LYS A 258 0.50 -15.67 1.47
C LYS A 258 0.83 -16.39 0.15
N ILE A 259 1.02 -17.71 0.20
CA ILE A 259 1.57 -18.49 -0.93
C ILE A 259 0.48 -19.32 -1.57
N GLY A 260 0.50 -19.47 -2.88
CA GLY A 260 -0.39 -20.34 -3.63
C GLY A 260 -1.86 -19.98 -3.42
N VAL A 261 -2.65 -20.90 -2.87
CA VAL A 261 -4.09 -20.72 -2.64
C VAL A 261 -4.39 -19.49 -1.79
N ASP A 262 -3.63 -19.25 -0.74
CA ASP A 262 -3.84 -18.08 0.14
C ASP A 262 -3.51 -16.77 -0.57
N GLY A 263 -2.46 -16.74 -1.40
CA GLY A 263 -2.13 -15.59 -2.23
C GLY A 263 -3.20 -15.30 -3.28
N ASN A 264 -3.72 -16.33 -3.94
CA ASN A 264 -4.80 -16.19 -4.91
C ASN A 264 -6.09 -15.72 -4.22
N ARG A 265 -6.44 -16.27 -3.05
CA ARG A 265 -7.57 -15.80 -2.25
C ARG A 265 -7.43 -14.33 -1.90
N GLN A 266 -6.25 -13.88 -1.47
CA GLN A 266 -6.03 -12.47 -1.17
C GLN A 266 -6.20 -11.59 -2.41
N ARG A 267 -5.67 -11.98 -3.58
CA ARG A 267 -5.93 -11.30 -4.84
C ARG A 267 -7.42 -11.19 -5.13
N ASP A 268 -8.16 -12.29 -5.01
CA ASP A 268 -9.59 -12.32 -5.32
C ASP A 268 -10.39 -11.41 -4.37
N VAL A 269 -10.04 -11.39 -3.08
CA VAL A 269 -10.62 -10.46 -2.11
C VAL A 269 -10.31 -9.00 -2.49
N LEU A 270 -9.07 -8.70 -2.91
CA LEU A 270 -8.73 -7.34 -3.36
C LEU A 270 -9.61 -6.90 -4.53
N MET A 271 -9.88 -7.80 -5.49
CA MET A 271 -10.75 -7.50 -6.63
C MET A 271 -12.19 -7.17 -6.21
N THR A 272 -12.68 -7.67 -5.08
CA THR A 272 -14.04 -7.35 -4.59
C THR A 272 -14.20 -5.90 -4.11
N PHE A 273 -13.11 -5.22 -3.76
CA PHE A 273 -13.16 -3.80 -3.39
C PHE A 273 -13.36 -2.88 -4.60
N ILE A 274 -13.18 -3.40 -5.83
CA ILE A 274 -13.36 -2.61 -7.07
C ILE A 274 -14.86 -2.51 -7.37
N THR A 275 -15.48 -1.44 -6.91
CA THR A 275 -16.82 -1.06 -7.32
C THR A 275 -16.77 0.18 -8.22
N LYS A 276 -17.78 0.37 -9.08
CA LYS A 276 -17.85 1.57 -9.93
C LYS A 276 -17.83 2.85 -9.11
N ASP A 277 -18.53 2.86 -7.97
CA ASP A 277 -18.62 4.03 -7.10
C ASP A 277 -17.31 4.30 -6.37
N ALA A 278 -16.65 3.28 -5.80
CA ALA A 278 -15.37 3.45 -5.15
C ALA A 278 -14.28 3.96 -6.13
N LEU A 279 -14.24 3.45 -7.37
CA LEU A 279 -13.33 3.94 -8.41
C LEU A 279 -13.64 5.38 -8.80
N ARG A 280 -14.92 5.69 -9.06
CA ARG A 280 -15.35 7.06 -9.39
C ARG A 280 -14.93 8.05 -8.30
N ASN A 281 -15.18 7.70 -7.05
CA ASN A 281 -14.88 8.55 -5.91
C ASN A 281 -13.37 8.68 -5.66
N LEU A 282 -12.60 7.62 -5.88
CA LEU A 282 -11.14 7.68 -5.87
C LEU A 282 -10.61 8.66 -6.91
N VAL A 283 -11.08 8.56 -8.16
CA VAL A 283 -10.68 9.47 -9.25
C VAL A 283 -11.11 10.88 -8.97
N LYS A 284 -12.38 11.08 -8.54
CA LYS A 284 -12.92 12.41 -8.20
C LYS A 284 -12.07 13.11 -7.16
N PHE A 285 -11.80 12.46 -6.03
CA PHE A 285 -10.98 13.06 -4.96
C PHE A 285 -9.55 13.35 -5.43
N ASN A 286 -8.95 12.45 -6.21
CA ASN A 286 -7.62 12.68 -6.78
C ASN A 286 -7.57 13.91 -7.69
N THR A 287 -8.61 14.15 -8.48
CA THR A 287 -8.69 15.30 -9.40
C THR A 287 -9.00 16.61 -8.67
N GLU A 288 -9.87 16.56 -7.67
CA GLU A 288 -10.35 17.77 -6.99
C GLU A 288 -9.45 18.21 -5.83
N ALA A 289 -8.72 17.29 -5.17
CA ALA A 289 -7.91 17.60 -3.99
C ALA A 289 -6.45 17.94 -4.31
N LEU A 290 -5.93 17.50 -5.46
CA LEU A 290 -4.55 17.74 -5.90
C LEU A 290 -4.48 18.76 -7.03
#